data_afae9205dce9ce42418f49f5512f21d5
#
_entry.id   afae9205dce9ce42418f49f5512f21d5
#
_cell.length_a   1.000
_cell.length_b   1.000
_cell.length_c   1.000
_cell.angle_alpha   90.00
_cell.angle_beta   90.00
_cell.angle_gamma   90.00
#
_symmetry.space_group_name_H-M   'P 1'
#
loop_
_entity.id
_entity.type
_entity.pdbx_description
1 polymer ?
#
loop_
_entity_poly.entity_id
_entity_poly.type
_entity_poly.pdbx_seq_one_letter_code
_entity_poly.pdbx_strand_id
1 'polypeptide(L)'
;MMLKLTNIHTYYGNIHALKGIDIAVEEGEVISLIGANGAGKSTTLMTTCGIVPAKKGSIEFNGEDITYMPPDEIVKKGICQVPEGRRIFPYLTVAENLDMGAFLRNDKEKIKQDMDYVYELFPILANRRNQAGGTLSGGEQQMLAISRALMSRPKVLLLDEPSLGLAPIVVKQIFKIIGKINQENKTTIFIVEQNANLALKAAHRGYVMETGKITMTDTGANLLTNEDVKKAYLGI
;
A
#
# COMPACT_ATOMS: atom_id res chain seq x y z
N MET A 1 -10.44 -14.96 -4.08
CA MET A 1 -9.70 -14.45 -2.90
C MET A 1 -8.24 -14.31 -3.28
N MET A 2 -7.70 -13.09 -3.32
CA MET A 2 -6.30 -12.82 -3.66
C MET A 2 -5.41 -12.91 -2.41
N LEU A 3 -5.80 -12.19 -1.35
CA LEU A 3 -5.07 -12.13 -0.08
C LEU A 3 -6.06 -12.32 1.08
N LYS A 4 -5.71 -13.16 2.04
CA LYS A 4 -6.54 -13.42 3.22
C LYS A 4 -5.68 -13.49 4.47
N LEU A 5 -6.05 -12.70 5.45
CA LEU A 5 -5.51 -12.72 6.81
C LEU A 5 -6.59 -13.33 7.70
N THR A 6 -6.25 -14.37 8.47
CA THR A 6 -7.20 -15.08 9.34
C THR A 6 -6.67 -15.10 10.76
N ASN A 7 -7.41 -14.48 11.68
CA ASN A 7 -7.13 -14.43 13.11
C ASN A 7 -5.67 -14.05 13.44
N ILE A 8 -5.16 -13.00 12.78
CA ILE A 8 -3.77 -12.57 12.91
C ILE A 8 -3.50 -11.89 14.24
N HIS A 9 -2.52 -12.40 14.96
CA HIS A 9 -1.98 -11.81 16.19
C HIS A 9 -0.50 -11.47 15.99
N THR A 10 -0.15 -10.20 16.23
CA THR A 10 1.22 -9.70 16.09
C THR A 10 1.64 -8.94 17.33
N TYR A 11 2.90 -9.09 17.73
CA TYR A 11 3.45 -8.51 18.95
C TYR A 11 4.77 -7.79 18.69
N TYR A 12 4.99 -6.70 19.43
CA TYR A 12 6.29 -6.05 19.62
C TYR A 12 6.70 -6.23 21.07
N GLY A 13 7.56 -7.20 21.34
CA GLY A 13 7.83 -7.63 22.71
C GLY A 13 6.54 -8.05 23.44
N ASN A 14 6.18 -7.33 24.48
CA ASN A 14 4.95 -7.57 25.26
C ASN A 14 3.73 -6.79 24.72
N ILE A 15 3.91 -5.93 23.74
CA ILE A 15 2.80 -5.13 23.18
C ILE A 15 2.05 -5.95 22.14
N HIS A 16 0.78 -6.27 22.41
CA HIS A 16 -0.12 -6.96 21.50
C HIS A 16 -0.71 -5.96 20.48
N ALA A 17 -0.05 -5.83 19.33
CA ALA A 17 -0.39 -4.84 18.31
C ALA A 17 -1.58 -5.25 17.44
N LEU A 18 -1.64 -6.51 16.98
CA LEU A 18 -2.79 -7.06 16.25
C LEU A 18 -3.42 -8.17 17.09
N LYS A 19 -4.74 -8.10 17.28
CA LYS A 19 -5.48 -8.86 18.28
C LYS A 19 -6.55 -9.78 17.65
N GLY A 20 -6.12 -10.60 16.67
CA GLY A 20 -7.02 -11.51 15.96
C GLY A 20 -7.79 -10.77 14.86
N ILE A 21 -7.07 -10.19 13.91
CA ILE A 21 -7.70 -9.50 12.78
C ILE A 21 -7.98 -10.46 11.63
N ASP A 22 -9.12 -10.24 10.97
CA ASP A 22 -9.54 -10.93 9.75
C ASP A 22 -9.70 -9.90 8.64
N ILE A 23 -8.96 -10.07 7.54
CA ILE A 23 -9.03 -9.22 6.35
C ILE A 23 -9.02 -10.10 5.11
N ALA A 24 -9.88 -9.79 4.17
CA ALA A 24 -9.98 -10.48 2.89
C ALA A 24 -9.90 -9.47 1.75
N VAL A 25 -9.16 -9.80 0.70
CA VAL A 25 -8.99 -8.95 -0.49
C VAL A 25 -9.22 -9.78 -1.74
N GLU A 26 -10.13 -9.35 -2.58
CA GLU A 26 -10.38 -10.01 -3.87
C GLU A 26 -9.42 -9.50 -4.95
N GLU A 27 -9.27 -10.27 -6.02
CA GLU A 27 -8.44 -9.86 -7.16
C GLU A 27 -9.00 -8.60 -7.83
N GLY A 28 -8.13 -7.62 -8.08
CA GLY A 28 -8.51 -6.32 -8.67
C GLY A 28 -9.29 -5.40 -7.73
N GLU A 29 -9.48 -5.80 -6.47
CA GLU A 29 -10.16 -4.97 -5.47
C GLU A 29 -9.22 -3.88 -4.93
N VAL A 30 -9.77 -2.70 -4.65
CA VAL A 30 -9.14 -1.68 -3.82
C VAL A 30 -9.79 -1.74 -2.45
N ILE A 31 -9.04 -2.10 -1.42
CA ILE A 31 -9.52 -2.01 -0.03
C ILE A 31 -8.78 -0.91 0.72
N SER A 32 -9.43 -0.38 1.75
CA SER A 32 -8.80 0.55 2.70
C SER A 32 -8.93 0.06 4.14
N LEU A 33 -7.88 0.28 4.93
CA LEU A 33 -7.87 0.10 6.38
C LEU A 33 -7.68 1.46 7.02
N ILE A 34 -8.72 1.95 7.68
CA ILE A 34 -8.72 3.23 8.37
C ILE A 34 -8.68 3.05 9.88
N GLY A 35 -8.19 4.04 10.59
CA GLY A 35 -8.11 4.03 12.06
C GLY A 35 -7.15 5.10 12.56
N ALA A 36 -7.19 5.37 13.85
CA ALA A 36 -6.31 6.32 14.51
C ALA A 36 -4.83 5.88 14.45
N ASN A 37 -3.90 6.81 14.74
CA ASN A 37 -2.49 6.48 14.91
C ASN A 37 -2.31 5.48 16.05
N GLY A 38 -1.46 4.48 15.83
CA GLY A 38 -1.27 3.39 16.78
C GLY A 38 -2.34 2.31 16.77
N ALA A 39 -3.38 2.38 15.91
CA ALA A 39 -4.42 1.35 15.83
C ALA A 39 -3.91 -0.02 15.34
N GLY A 40 -2.74 -0.08 14.69
CA GLY A 40 -2.16 -1.31 14.15
C GLY A 40 -2.12 -1.38 12.62
N LYS A 41 -2.48 -0.30 11.92
CA LYS A 41 -2.59 -0.24 10.46
C LYS A 41 -1.28 -0.64 9.75
N SER A 42 -0.19 0.08 9.99
CA SER A 42 1.13 -0.24 9.38
C SER A 42 1.64 -1.61 9.81
N THR A 43 1.35 -2.02 11.06
CA THR A 43 1.66 -3.37 11.55
C THR A 43 0.98 -4.45 10.71
N THR A 44 -0.27 -4.21 10.28
CA THR A 44 -0.99 -5.13 9.39
C THR A 44 -0.24 -5.33 8.07
N LEU A 45 0.21 -4.23 7.44
CA LEU A 45 1.00 -4.33 6.20
C LEU A 45 2.36 -4.99 6.43
N MET A 46 3.08 -4.60 7.49
CA MET A 46 4.37 -5.21 7.83
C MET A 46 4.25 -6.71 8.14
N THR A 47 3.16 -7.12 8.77
CA THR A 47 2.90 -8.54 9.04
C THR A 47 2.57 -9.28 7.74
N THR A 48 1.80 -8.68 6.84
CA THR A 48 1.49 -9.24 5.52
C THR A 48 2.76 -9.42 4.66
N CYS A 49 3.73 -8.53 4.80
CA CYS A 49 5.02 -8.59 4.10
C CYS A 49 6.08 -9.46 4.80
N GLY A 50 5.76 -10.12 5.90
CA GLY A 50 6.72 -10.96 6.64
C GLY A 50 7.81 -10.17 7.39
N ILE A 51 7.72 -8.83 7.44
CA ILE A 51 8.68 -7.96 8.14
C ILE A 51 8.53 -8.11 9.66
N VAL A 52 7.29 -8.20 10.13
CA VAL A 52 6.95 -8.50 11.53
C VAL A 52 6.16 -9.79 11.55
N PRO A 53 6.69 -10.88 12.13
CA PRO A 53 6.05 -12.18 12.05
C PRO A 53 4.72 -12.22 12.81
N ALA A 54 3.73 -12.89 12.23
CA ALA A 54 2.51 -13.24 12.95
C ALA A 54 2.84 -14.25 14.06
N LYS A 55 2.30 -14.04 15.27
CA LYS A 55 2.44 -14.98 16.39
C LYS A 55 1.39 -16.08 16.34
N LYS A 56 0.21 -15.79 15.77
CA LYS A 56 -0.92 -16.70 15.57
C LYS A 56 -1.69 -16.25 14.32
N GLY A 57 -2.47 -17.16 13.79
CA GLY A 57 -3.28 -16.97 12.59
C GLY A 57 -2.56 -17.43 11.33
N SER A 58 -3.15 -17.18 10.17
CA SER A 58 -2.58 -17.51 8.86
C SER A 58 -2.76 -16.38 7.85
N ILE A 59 -1.80 -16.27 6.95
CA ILE A 59 -1.85 -15.34 5.80
C ILE A 59 -1.77 -16.20 4.54
N GLU A 60 -2.81 -16.11 3.72
CA GLU A 60 -2.90 -16.84 2.46
C GLU A 60 -2.84 -15.85 1.28
N PHE A 61 -2.03 -16.15 0.28
CA PHE A 61 -1.93 -15.40 -0.97
C PHE A 61 -2.15 -16.35 -2.16
N ASN A 62 -3.21 -16.11 -2.95
CA ASN A 62 -3.63 -17.01 -4.03
C ASN A 62 -3.80 -18.48 -3.58
N GLY A 63 -4.32 -18.69 -2.37
CA GLY A 63 -4.53 -20.02 -1.79
C GLY A 63 -3.27 -20.70 -1.23
N GLU A 64 -2.11 -20.02 -1.25
CA GLU A 64 -0.87 -20.49 -0.66
C GLU A 64 -0.62 -19.82 0.69
N ASP A 65 -0.25 -20.59 1.70
CA ASP A 65 0.14 -20.06 3.01
C ASP A 65 1.51 -19.37 2.92
N ILE A 66 1.53 -18.07 3.24
CA ILE A 66 2.73 -17.24 3.26
C ILE A 66 3.07 -16.72 4.67
N THR A 67 2.42 -17.25 5.71
CA THR A 67 2.47 -16.73 7.09
C THR A 67 3.87 -16.53 7.64
N TYR A 68 4.76 -17.48 7.35
CA TYR A 68 6.16 -17.46 7.84
C TYR A 68 7.17 -17.33 6.69
N MET A 69 6.70 -16.95 5.51
CA MET A 69 7.55 -16.74 4.35
C MET A 69 8.44 -15.50 4.54
N PRO A 70 9.73 -15.54 4.18
CA PRO A 70 10.61 -14.39 4.28
C PRO A 70 10.18 -13.27 3.31
N PRO A 71 10.44 -11.98 3.65
CA PRO A 71 9.97 -10.83 2.88
C PRO A 71 10.38 -10.84 1.40
N ASP A 72 11.59 -11.28 1.10
CA ASP A 72 12.08 -11.35 -0.29
C ASP A 72 11.32 -12.38 -1.15
N GLU A 73 10.90 -13.51 -0.57
CA GLU A 73 10.06 -14.49 -1.24
C GLU A 73 8.63 -13.96 -1.43
N ILE A 74 8.08 -13.22 -0.46
CA ILE A 74 6.77 -12.58 -0.57
C ILE A 74 6.75 -11.58 -1.74
N VAL A 75 7.80 -10.77 -1.88
CA VAL A 75 7.94 -9.83 -3.01
C VAL A 75 8.02 -10.58 -4.34
N LYS A 76 8.77 -11.70 -4.43
CA LYS A 76 8.83 -12.55 -5.63
C LYS A 76 7.47 -13.11 -6.04
N LYS A 77 6.58 -13.37 -5.07
CA LYS A 77 5.21 -13.81 -5.35
C LYS A 77 4.30 -12.71 -5.90
N GLY A 78 4.68 -11.44 -5.71
CA GLY A 78 3.97 -10.29 -6.24
C GLY A 78 3.24 -9.43 -5.21
N ILE A 79 3.61 -9.48 -3.93
CA ILE A 79 3.16 -8.52 -2.91
C ILE A 79 4.27 -7.49 -2.72
N CYS A 80 3.97 -6.22 -3.00
CA CYS A 80 4.93 -5.13 -2.85
C CYS A 80 4.36 -4.02 -1.98
N GLN A 81 5.15 -3.50 -1.04
CA GLN A 81 4.77 -2.43 -0.14
C GLN A 81 5.47 -1.11 -0.49
N VAL A 82 4.71 -0.03 -0.50
CA VAL A 82 5.20 1.35 -0.38
C VAL A 82 5.05 1.74 1.08
N PRO A 83 6.13 1.73 1.87
CA PRO A 83 6.06 2.00 3.30
C PRO A 83 5.87 3.49 3.57
N GLU A 84 5.44 3.81 4.79
CA GLU A 84 5.41 5.17 5.31
C GLU A 84 6.81 5.83 5.21
N GLY A 85 6.84 7.13 4.94
CA GLY A 85 8.09 7.90 4.81
C GLY A 85 8.81 7.67 3.48
N ARG A 86 8.12 7.13 2.46
CA ARG A 86 8.57 7.02 1.05
C ARG A 86 9.71 6.03 0.83
N ARG A 87 10.72 5.99 1.70
CA ARG A 87 11.89 5.07 1.69
C ARG A 87 12.53 4.92 0.31
N ILE A 88 12.71 6.04 -0.40
CA ILE A 88 13.47 6.08 -1.65
C ILE A 88 14.98 5.96 -1.37
N PHE A 89 15.77 5.69 -2.39
CA PHE A 89 17.23 5.76 -2.32
C PHE A 89 17.67 7.20 -2.66
N PRO A 90 18.03 8.02 -1.65
CA PRO A 90 18.20 9.47 -1.85
C PRO A 90 19.38 9.85 -2.75
N TYR A 91 20.42 9.03 -2.79
CA TYR A 91 21.63 9.26 -3.58
C TYR A 91 21.54 8.68 -5.00
N LEU A 92 20.60 7.81 -5.27
CA LEU A 92 20.32 7.30 -6.61
C LEU A 92 19.42 8.30 -7.36
N THR A 93 19.62 8.37 -8.68
CA THR A 93 18.75 9.14 -9.58
C THR A 93 17.33 8.55 -9.58
N VAL A 94 16.36 9.28 -10.15
CA VAL A 94 15.00 8.78 -10.38
C VAL A 94 15.03 7.48 -11.20
N ALA A 95 15.79 7.46 -12.32
CA ALA A 95 15.90 6.27 -13.15
C ALA A 95 16.47 5.07 -12.38
N GLU A 96 17.57 5.25 -11.65
CA GLU A 96 18.17 4.18 -10.84
C GLU A 96 17.24 3.69 -9.71
N ASN A 97 16.47 4.59 -9.08
CA ASN A 97 15.42 4.16 -8.13
C ASN A 97 14.37 3.27 -8.79
N LEU A 98 13.96 3.56 -10.03
CA LEU A 98 13.01 2.75 -10.78
C LEU A 98 13.63 1.40 -11.16
N ASP A 99 14.87 1.38 -11.63
CA ASP A 99 15.61 0.15 -11.95
C ASP A 99 15.71 -0.78 -10.72
N MET A 100 15.95 -0.22 -9.53
CA MET A 100 15.92 -0.98 -8.27
C MET A 100 14.56 -1.64 -8.01
N GLY A 101 13.46 -1.04 -8.45
CA GLY A 101 12.13 -1.65 -8.37
C GLY A 101 11.98 -2.91 -9.24
N ALA A 102 12.73 -2.99 -10.33
CA ALA A 102 12.76 -4.14 -11.25
C ALA A 102 13.87 -5.17 -10.91
N PHE A 103 14.58 -5.02 -9.79
CA PHE A 103 15.79 -5.79 -9.44
C PHE A 103 15.60 -7.32 -9.54
N LEU A 104 14.42 -7.84 -9.21
CA LEU A 104 14.11 -9.28 -9.27
C LEU A 104 13.70 -9.77 -10.66
N ARG A 105 13.70 -8.90 -11.67
CA ARG A 105 13.20 -9.18 -13.02
C ARG A 105 14.34 -9.26 -14.02
N ASN A 106 14.15 -10.07 -15.08
CA ASN A 106 15.13 -10.25 -16.15
C ASN A 106 14.54 -9.95 -17.55
N ASP A 107 13.26 -9.53 -17.62
CA ASP A 107 12.51 -9.31 -18.86
C ASP A 107 12.70 -7.86 -19.37
N LYS A 108 13.90 -7.57 -19.89
CA LYS A 108 14.36 -6.22 -20.27
C LYS A 108 13.35 -5.40 -21.10
N GLU A 109 12.74 -6.01 -22.10
CA GLU A 109 11.74 -5.33 -22.95
C GLU A 109 10.51 -4.87 -22.14
N LYS A 110 10.03 -5.73 -21.25
CA LYS A 110 8.88 -5.39 -20.39
C LYS A 110 9.26 -4.40 -19.30
N ILE A 111 10.48 -4.46 -18.77
CA ILE A 111 10.99 -3.44 -17.81
C ILE A 111 10.99 -2.07 -18.46
N LYS A 112 11.45 -1.97 -19.73
CA LYS A 112 11.41 -0.72 -20.49
C LYS A 112 9.99 -0.20 -20.69
N GLN A 113 9.05 -1.07 -21.08
CA GLN A 113 7.63 -0.71 -21.21
C GLN A 113 7.04 -0.19 -19.88
N ASP A 114 7.38 -0.83 -18.76
CA ASP A 114 6.91 -0.40 -17.44
C ASP A 114 7.54 0.93 -17.03
N MET A 115 8.80 1.18 -17.38
CA MET A 115 9.45 2.47 -17.17
C MET A 115 8.73 3.59 -17.96
N ASP A 116 8.42 3.34 -19.23
CA ASP A 116 7.67 4.28 -20.07
C ASP A 116 6.28 4.53 -19.48
N TYR A 117 5.57 3.48 -19.06
CA TYR A 117 4.26 3.59 -18.39
C TYR A 117 4.33 4.42 -17.10
N VAL A 118 5.35 4.22 -16.28
CA VAL A 118 5.56 5.01 -15.05
C VAL A 118 5.79 6.49 -15.39
N TYR A 119 6.54 6.78 -16.44
CA TYR A 119 6.77 8.16 -16.89
C TYR A 119 5.50 8.80 -17.49
N GLU A 120 4.61 8.02 -18.09
CA GLU A 120 3.28 8.49 -18.49
C GLU A 120 2.36 8.79 -17.29
N LEU A 121 2.41 7.96 -16.25
CA LEU A 121 1.68 8.19 -15.00
C LEU A 121 2.17 9.44 -14.26
N PHE A 122 3.49 9.65 -14.26
CA PHE A 122 4.16 10.72 -13.54
C PHE A 122 5.16 11.46 -14.43
N PRO A 123 4.69 12.37 -15.34
CA PRO A 123 5.57 13.09 -16.28
C PRO A 123 6.69 13.88 -15.60
N ILE A 124 6.48 14.32 -14.36
CA ILE A 124 7.49 15.03 -13.58
C ILE A 124 8.72 14.14 -13.31
N LEU A 125 8.54 12.83 -13.13
CA LEU A 125 9.65 11.89 -12.95
C LEU A 125 10.44 11.69 -14.24
N ALA A 126 9.76 11.68 -15.41
CA ALA A 126 10.43 11.65 -16.71
C ALA A 126 11.35 12.87 -16.92
N ASN A 127 10.84 14.06 -16.60
CA ASN A 127 11.60 15.32 -16.72
C ASN A 127 12.80 15.37 -15.76
N ARG A 128 12.76 14.61 -14.67
CA ARG A 128 13.78 14.59 -13.61
C ARG A 128 14.54 13.27 -13.52
N ARG A 129 14.49 12.45 -14.57
CA ARG A 129 15.05 11.08 -14.57
C ARG A 129 16.49 10.95 -14.07
N ASN A 130 17.31 11.98 -14.33
CA ASN A 130 18.72 12.03 -13.94
C ASN A 130 18.96 12.77 -12.62
N GLN A 131 17.90 13.26 -11.96
CA GLN A 131 18.00 13.98 -10.69
C GLN A 131 18.08 13.00 -9.54
N ALA A 132 18.90 13.28 -8.53
CA ALA A 132 19.00 12.48 -7.31
C ALA A 132 17.65 12.51 -6.53
N GLY A 133 17.17 11.35 -6.14
CA GLY A 133 15.86 11.18 -5.48
C GLY A 133 15.71 12.03 -4.22
N GLY A 134 16.78 12.19 -3.43
CA GLY A 134 16.76 12.99 -2.21
C GLY A 134 16.53 14.49 -2.42
N THR A 135 16.72 15.02 -3.66
CA THR A 135 16.50 16.43 -4.00
C THR A 135 15.09 16.72 -4.54
N LEU A 136 14.26 15.69 -4.68
CA LEU A 136 12.88 15.84 -5.08
C LEU A 136 12.03 16.40 -3.93
N SER A 137 10.93 17.09 -4.29
CA SER A 137 9.92 17.47 -3.28
C SER A 137 9.26 16.22 -2.65
N GLY A 138 8.66 16.39 -1.47
CA GLY A 138 8.01 15.28 -0.79
C GLY A 138 6.95 14.56 -1.62
N GLY A 139 6.18 15.28 -2.44
CA GLY A 139 5.21 14.70 -3.34
C GLY A 139 5.84 13.90 -4.48
N GLU A 140 6.91 14.42 -5.08
CA GLU A 140 7.67 13.73 -6.13
C GLU A 140 8.37 12.48 -5.60
N GLN A 141 8.87 12.52 -4.35
CA GLN A 141 9.42 11.34 -3.69
C GLN A 141 8.34 10.26 -3.46
N GLN A 142 7.11 10.65 -3.12
CA GLN A 142 6.00 9.71 -2.98
C GLN A 142 5.62 9.10 -4.33
N MET A 143 5.57 9.91 -5.39
CA MET A 143 5.37 9.42 -6.76
C MET A 143 6.47 8.43 -7.16
N LEU A 144 7.73 8.74 -6.84
CA LEU A 144 8.87 7.85 -7.10
C LEU A 144 8.77 6.53 -6.31
N ALA A 145 8.36 6.58 -5.04
CA ALA A 145 8.20 5.37 -4.23
C ALA A 145 7.10 4.44 -4.78
N ILE A 146 5.95 5.00 -5.18
CA ILE A 146 4.87 4.24 -5.84
C ILE A 146 5.37 3.66 -7.17
N SER A 147 6.02 4.48 -7.98
CA SER A 147 6.57 4.10 -9.27
C SER A 147 7.57 2.94 -9.15
N ARG A 148 8.48 3.02 -8.19
CA ARG A 148 9.44 1.96 -7.91
C ARG A 148 8.75 0.65 -7.55
N ALA A 149 7.68 0.70 -6.75
CA ALA A 149 6.90 -0.49 -6.44
C ALA A 149 6.22 -1.08 -7.69
N LEU A 150 5.71 -0.25 -8.59
CA LEU A 150 5.09 -0.70 -9.86
C LEU A 150 6.07 -1.40 -10.78
N MET A 151 7.36 -1.03 -10.76
CA MET A 151 8.40 -1.70 -11.56
C MET A 151 8.56 -3.18 -11.22
N SER A 152 8.14 -3.64 -10.04
CA SER A 152 8.11 -5.07 -9.70
C SER A 152 6.93 -5.83 -10.32
N ARG A 153 5.97 -5.16 -11.00
CA ARG A 153 4.68 -5.71 -11.48
C ARG A 153 3.91 -6.43 -10.37
N PRO A 154 3.57 -5.72 -9.28
CA PRO A 154 2.90 -6.36 -8.16
C PRO A 154 1.49 -6.81 -8.53
N LYS A 155 1.10 -7.99 -8.03
CA LYS A 155 -0.30 -8.44 -8.03
C LYS A 155 -1.09 -7.73 -6.92
N VAL A 156 -0.42 -7.50 -5.79
CA VAL A 156 -0.95 -6.73 -4.66
C VAL A 156 0.02 -5.60 -4.31
N LEU A 157 -0.48 -4.36 -4.37
CA LEU A 157 0.24 -3.16 -3.97
C LEU A 157 -0.29 -2.69 -2.61
N LEU A 158 0.57 -2.71 -1.61
CA LEU A 158 0.29 -2.25 -0.25
C LEU A 158 0.80 -0.81 -0.11
N LEU A 159 -0.07 0.12 0.27
CA LEU A 159 0.25 1.54 0.40
C LEU A 159 0.05 1.98 1.86
N ASP A 160 1.13 2.40 2.52
CA ASP A 160 1.13 2.83 3.91
C ASP A 160 1.16 4.36 3.99
N GLU A 161 0.02 4.94 4.35
CA GLU A 161 -0.24 6.38 4.48
C GLU A 161 0.30 7.22 3.29
N PRO A 162 -0.13 6.90 2.05
CA PRO A 162 0.39 7.55 0.85
C PRO A 162 0.14 9.06 0.78
N SER A 163 -0.78 9.60 1.60
CA SER A 163 -1.09 11.04 1.64
C SER A 163 -0.31 11.82 2.70
N LEU A 164 0.40 11.14 3.62
CA LEU A 164 0.99 11.78 4.80
C LEU A 164 2.01 12.87 4.45
N GLY A 165 1.79 14.08 5.01
CA GLY A 165 2.70 15.22 4.87
C GLY A 165 2.78 15.80 3.45
N LEU A 166 1.74 15.60 2.63
CA LEU A 166 1.67 16.10 1.26
C LEU A 166 0.64 17.23 1.12
N ALA A 167 0.90 18.14 0.17
CA ALA A 167 -0.06 19.18 -0.18
C ALA A 167 -1.34 18.58 -0.78
N PRO A 168 -2.53 19.15 -0.52
CA PRO A 168 -3.82 18.59 -0.96
C PRO A 168 -3.93 18.32 -2.47
N ILE A 169 -3.30 19.14 -3.29
CA ILE A 169 -3.28 18.97 -4.74
C ILE A 169 -2.51 17.70 -5.15
N VAL A 170 -1.39 17.42 -4.50
CA VAL A 170 -0.56 16.23 -4.73
C VAL A 170 -1.28 14.98 -4.26
N VAL A 171 -1.94 15.03 -3.10
CA VAL A 171 -2.76 13.94 -2.58
C VAL A 171 -3.85 13.54 -3.58
N LYS A 172 -4.61 14.51 -4.11
CA LYS A 172 -5.62 14.26 -5.14
C LYS A 172 -5.03 13.58 -6.37
N GLN A 173 -3.86 14.02 -6.82
CA GLN A 173 -3.17 13.43 -7.96
C GLN A 173 -2.77 11.99 -7.69
N ILE A 174 -2.19 11.68 -6.52
CA ILE A 174 -1.77 10.33 -6.12
C ILE A 174 -2.98 9.40 -6.09
N PHE A 175 -4.08 9.78 -5.45
CA PHE A 175 -5.29 8.94 -5.37
C PHE A 175 -5.94 8.73 -6.75
N LYS A 176 -5.93 9.74 -7.63
CA LYS A 176 -6.37 9.58 -9.01
C LYS A 176 -5.53 8.53 -9.76
N ILE A 177 -4.20 8.55 -9.55
CA ILE A 177 -3.28 7.60 -10.19
C ILE A 177 -3.45 6.20 -9.59
N ILE A 178 -3.65 6.05 -8.27
CA ILE A 178 -3.99 4.77 -7.63
C ILE A 178 -5.23 4.15 -8.29
N GLY A 179 -6.29 4.94 -8.50
CA GLY A 179 -7.47 4.48 -9.22
C GLY A 179 -7.17 4.06 -10.67
N LYS A 180 -6.34 4.84 -11.39
CA LYS A 180 -5.91 4.50 -12.76
C LYS A 180 -5.14 3.18 -12.82
N ILE A 181 -4.18 2.97 -11.92
CA ILE A 181 -3.40 1.72 -11.82
C ILE A 181 -4.32 0.52 -11.60
N ASN A 182 -5.30 0.64 -10.69
CA ASN A 182 -6.25 -0.43 -10.45
C ASN A 182 -7.11 -0.74 -11.69
N GLN A 183 -7.65 0.30 -12.36
CA GLN A 183 -8.54 0.13 -13.51
C GLN A 183 -7.82 -0.44 -14.74
N GLU A 184 -6.63 0.05 -15.07
CA GLU A 184 -5.87 -0.32 -16.25
C GLU A 184 -5.16 -1.67 -16.09
N ASN A 185 -4.50 -1.88 -14.95
CA ASN A 185 -3.64 -3.05 -14.72
C ASN A 185 -4.33 -4.15 -13.91
N LYS A 186 -5.55 -3.91 -13.41
CA LYS A 186 -6.25 -4.81 -12.48
C LYS A 186 -5.42 -5.12 -11.22
N THR A 187 -4.47 -4.24 -10.87
CA THR A 187 -3.65 -4.41 -9.68
C THR A 187 -4.54 -4.35 -8.44
N THR A 188 -4.47 -5.35 -7.59
CA THR A 188 -5.15 -5.34 -6.29
C THR A 188 -4.43 -4.35 -5.38
N ILE A 189 -5.15 -3.49 -4.68
CA ILE A 189 -4.55 -2.41 -3.87
C ILE A 189 -5.10 -2.46 -2.46
N PHE A 190 -4.20 -2.45 -1.48
CA PHE A 190 -4.54 -2.33 -0.07
C PHE A 190 -3.94 -1.03 0.48
N ILE A 191 -4.81 -0.08 0.83
CA ILE A 191 -4.44 1.25 1.33
C ILE A 191 -4.63 1.28 2.83
N VAL A 192 -3.61 1.70 3.55
CA VAL A 192 -3.69 2.08 4.95
C VAL A 192 -3.64 3.60 5.03
N GLU A 193 -4.59 4.24 5.69
CA GLU A 193 -4.69 5.69 5.76
C GLU A 193 -5.30 6.18 7.07
N GLN A 194 -4.83 7.33 7.52
CA GLN A 194 -5.47 8.09 8.60
C GLN A 194 -6.60 8.97 8.04
N ASN A 195 -6.45 9.49 6.83
CA ASN A 195 -7.49 10.28 6.17
C ASN A 195 -8.58 9.37 5.61
N ALA A 196 -9.55 9.03 6.47
CA ALA A 196 -10.65 8.13 6.14
C ALA A 196 -11.45 8.56 4.91
N ASN A 197 -11.67 9.88 4.73
CA ASN A 197 -12.46 10.39 3.60
C ASN A 197 -11.80 10.07 2.26
N LEU A 198 -10.49 10.26 2.16
CA LEU A 198 -9.74 9.95 0.94
C LEU A 198 -9.68 8.45 0.69
N ALA A 199 -9.36 7.67 1.72
CA ALA A 199 -9.21 6.22 1.62
C ALA A 199 -10.51 5.53 1.21
N LEU A 200 -11.63 5.87 1.88
CA LEU A 200 -12.94 5.27 1.61
C LEU A 200 -13.49 5.66 0.24
N LYS A 201 -13.24 6.88 -0.24
CA LYS A 201 -13.64 7.30 -1.60
C LYS A 201 -12.91 6.53 -2.71
N ALA A 202 -11.69 6.09 -2.44
CA ALA A 202 -10.89 5.33 -3.41
C ALA A 202 -11.15 3.82 -3.35
N ALA A 203 -11.73 3.33 -2.26
CA ALA A 203 -11.87 1.91 -1.99
C ALA A 203 -13.25 1.36 -2.38
N HIS A 204 -13.26 0.11 -2.86
CA HIS A 204 -14.49 -0.66 -3.03
C HIS A 204 -15.05 -1.07 -1.64
N ARG A 205 -14.16 -1.46 -0.72
CA ARG A 205 -14.49 -1.90 0.63
C ARG A 205 -13.49 -1.33 1.63
N GLY A 206 -13.98 -1.00 2.83
CA GLY A 206 -13.17 -0.48 3.92
C GLY A 206 -13.25 -1.36 5.16
N TYR A 207 -12.19 -1.30 5.94
CA TYR A 207 -12.08 -1.85 7.28
C TYR A 207 -11.78 -0.71 8.25
N VAL A 208 -12.47 -0.69 9.40
CA VAL A 208 -12.19 0.24 10.49
C VAL A 208 -11.42 -0.53 11.56
N MET A 209 -10.26 0.01 11.96
CA MET A 209 -9.40 -0.62 12.95
C MET A 209 -9.28 0.25 14.19
N GLU A 210 -9.50 -0.35 15.36
CA GLU A 210 -9.33 0.27 16.66
C GLU A 210 -8.51 -0.64 17.59
N THR A 211 -7.44 -0.11 18.11
CA THR A 211 -6.59 -0.78 19.13
C THR A 211 -6.26 -2.25 18.79
N GLY A 212 -5.89 -2.49 17.53
CA GLY A 212 -5.46 -3.80 17.02
C GLY A 212 -6.59 -4.76 16.64
N LYS A 213 -7.84 -4.29 16.52
CA LYS A 213 -9.00 -5.09 16.12
C LYS A 213 -9.73 -4.43 14.97
N ILE A 214 -10.32 -5.24 14.10
CA ILE A 214 -11.31 -4.76 13.12
C ILE A 214 -12.64 -4.62 13.83
N THR A 215 -13.19 -3.41 13.84
CA THR A 215 -14.48 -3.09 14.49
C THR A 215 -15.63 -3.02 13.51
N MET A 216 -15.33 -2.69 12.25
CA MET A 216 -16.35 -2.57 11.21
C MET A 216 -15.76 -2.88 9.83
N THR A 217 -16.58 -3.45 8.95
CA THR A 217 -16.27 -3.62 7.53
C THR A 217 -17.53 -3.44 6.71
N ASP A 218 -17.42 -2.67 5.61
CA ASP A 218 -18.51 -2.44 4.66
C ASP A 218 -17.92 -1.88 3.34
N THR A 219 -18.76 -1.60 2.35
CA THR A 219 -18.36 -0.84 1.17
C THR A 219 -17.83 0.53 1.56
N GLY A 220 -16.88 1.08 0.78
CA GLY A 220 -16.37 2.43 1.03
C GLY A 220 -17.49 3.47 1.07
N ALA A 221 -18.50 3.33 0.20
CA ALA A 221 -19.67 4.23 0.16
C ALA A 221 -20.51 4.17 1.43
N ASN A 222 -20.79 2.96 1.96
CA ASN A 222 -21.57 2.80 3.19
C ASN A 222 -20.79 3.35 4.40
N LEU A 223 -19.50 3.09 4.51
CA LEU A 223 -18.67 3.62 5.59
C LEU A 223 -18.61 5.16 5.58
N LEU A 224 -18.59 5.79 4.40
CA LEU A 224 -18.63 7.26 4.28
C LEU A 224 -19.92 7.88 4.82
N THR A 225 -21.01 7.12 4.82
CA THR A 225 -22.33 7.58 5.32
C THR A 225 -22.63 7.13 6.73
N ASN A 226 -21.85 6.21 7.30
CA ASN A 226 -22.00 5.67 8.64
C ASN A 226 -21.76 6.74 9.71
N GLU A 227 -22.68 6.93 10.65
CA GLU A 227 -22.63 7.99 11.66
C GLU A 227 -21.44 7.84 12.64
N ASP A 228 -21.10 6.61 13.03
CA ASP A 228 -19.97 6.37 13.94
C ASP A 228 -18.63 6.65 13.23
N VAL A 229 -18.51 6.28 11.96
CA VAL A 229 -17.32 6.58 11.12
C VAL A 229 -17.20 8.09 10.90
N LYS A 230 -18.31 8.79 10.64
CA LYS A 230 -18.32 10.25 10.49
C LYS A 230 -17.81 10.95 11.75
N LYS A 231 -18.36 10.61 12.91
CA LYS A 231 -17.97 11.21 14.20
C LYS A 231 -16.52 10.92 14.57
N ALA A 232 -16.07 9.66 14.35
CA ALA A 232 -14.73 9.24 14.78
C ALA A 232 -13.61 9.66 13.82
N TYR A 233 -13.88 9.69 12.49
CA TYR A 233 -12.81 9.76 11.47
C TYR A 233 -13.03 10.80 10.38
N LEU A 234 -14.24 11.37 10.19
CA LEU A 234 -14.50 12.33 9.12
C LEU A 234 -14.60 13.78 9.62
N GLY A 235 -14.67 14.00 10.94
CA GLY A 235 -14.71 15.33 11.55
C GLY A 235 -16.03 16.08 11.31
N ILE A 236 -17.13 15.36 11.14
CA ILE A 236 -18.46 15.88 10.85
C ILE A 236 -19.40 15.50 11.99
#